data_54828d378abc8aecf0d3a24e4fbeec41
#
_entry.id   54828d378abc8aecf0d3a24e4fbeec41
#
_cell.length_a   1.000
_cell.length_b   1.000
_cell.length_c   1.000
_cell.angle_alpha   90.00
_cell.angle_beta   90.00
_cell.angle_gamma   90.00
#
_symmetry.space_group_name_H-M   'P 1'
#
loop_
_entity.id
_entity.type
_entity.pdbx_description
1 polymer ?
#
loop_
_entity_poly.entity_id
_entity_poly.type
_entity_poly.pdbx_seq_one_letter_code
_entity_poly.pdbx_strand_id
1 'polypeptide(L)'
;MGKPTGFLDYAREENPAIEPLVRIENFNEFHPPLDREHRQKQGARCMNCGVPFCQSCVQLAGMYSGCPLHNLIPEWNDMIYRGNWEHALARLCKTASFPEFTGRVCPGLCMAACTCGANGDPVTVKENELALIEYGYENHLIKPRIPEIRTDKKIAVVGSGPSGMATADLLNRRGHNVTVYERFDRVGGLMMYGIPNMKLEKQYIDRRVNLMKQEGVTFVTNADIGNTIPAQELLDSYDAVVLCCGA
;
A
#
# COMPACT_ATOMS: atom_id res chain seq x y z
N MET A 1 -4.16 12.04 21.85
CA MET A 1 -4.97 12.90 20.96
C MET A 1 -4.03 13.81 20.20
N GLY A 2 -4.20 13.95 18.87
CA GLY A 2 -3.45 14.88 18.06
C GLY A 2 -3.56 16.32 18.55
N LYS A 3 -2.94 17.25 17.83
CA LYS A 3 -3.10 18.68 18.14
C LYS A 3 -4.46 19.14 17.59
N PRO A 4 -5.45 19.48 18.43
CA PRO A 4 -6.81 19.79 17.95
C PRO A 4 -6.89 20.95 16.94
N THR A 5 -5.91 21.87 16.99
CA THR A 5 -5.81 23.07 16.13
C THR A 5 -4.76 22.93 15.04
N GLY A 6 -4.12 21.76 14.88
CA GLY A 6 -2.99 21.60 13.96
C GLY A 6 -3.31 21.97 12.52
N PHE A 7 -4.53 21.72 12.06
CA PHE A 7 -5.00 22.09 10.72
C PHE A 7 -5.15 23.62 10.53
N LEU A 8 -5.26 24.38 11.61
CA LEU A 8 -5.27 25.85 11.61
C LEU A 8 -3.85 26.42 11.74
N ASP A 9 -2.99 25.74 12.49
CA ASP A 9 -1.65 26.23 12.83
C ASP A 9 -0.63 25.98 11.73
N TYR A 10 -0.81 24.89 10.95
CA TYR A 10 0.10 24.46 9.90
C TYR A 10 -0.60 24.43 8.54
N ALA A 11 -0.03 25.09 7.55
CA ALA A 11 -0.48 24.96 6.18
C ALA A 11 -0.26 23.54 5.64
N ARG A 12 -1.07 23.12 4.65
CA ARG A 12 -0.81 21.88 3.91
C ARG A 12 0.48 22.06 3.11
N GLU A 13 1.34 21.09 3.21
CA GLU A 13 2.60 21.01 2.47
C GLU A 13 2.73 19.62 1.85
N GLU A 14 2.83 19.59 0.54
CA GLU A 14 3.04 18.36 -0.24
C GLU A 14 4.53 18.13 -0.50
N ASN A 15 4.89 16.92 -0.86
CA ASN A 15 6.24 16.65 -1.36
C ASN A 15 6.51 17.54 -2.58
N PRO A 16 7.61 18.30 -2.61
CA PRO A 16 7.92 19.19 -3.71
C PRO A 16 8.14 18.40 -5.00
N ALA A 17 7.86 19.01 -6.14
CA ALA A 17 8.22 18.42 -7.42
C ALA A 17 9.59 18.94 -7.86
N ILE A 18 10.44 18.06 -8.40
CA ILE A 18 11.68 18.44 -9.07
C ILE A 18 11.33 19.35 -10.26
N GLU A 19 12.18 20.36 -10.49
CA GLU A 19 12.02 21.33 -11.59
C GLU A 19 11.80 20.63 -12.93
N PRO A 20 10.82 21.08 -13.76
CA PRO A 20 10.43 20.40 -15.00
C PRO A 20 11.57 20.11 -15.97
N LEU A 21 12.52 21.02 -16.12
CA LEU A 21 13.67 20.85 -17.02
C LEU A 21 14.66 19.79 -16.51
N VAL A 22 14.73 19.56 -15.21
CA VAL A 22 15.59 18.52 -14.62
C VAL A 22 14.89 17.16 -14.70
N ARG A 23 13.59 17.08 -14.41
CA ARG A 23 12.89 15.80 -14.41
C ARG A 23 12.63 15.17 -15.79
N ILE A 24 12.76 15.96 -16.88
CA ILE A 24 12.67 15.42 -18.24
C ILE A 24 13.95 14.66 -18.67
N GLU A 25 15.02 14.74 -17.91
CA GLU A 25 16.28 14.04 -18.19
C GLU A 25 16.19 12.54 -17.91
N ASN A 26 15.17 12.10 -17.15
CA ASN A 26 14.96 10.69 -16.80
C ASN A 26 13.48 10.39 -16.53
N PHE A 27 13.17 9.12 -16.20
CA PHE A 27 11.84 8.65 -15.87
C PHE A 27 11.68 8.21 -14.40
N ASN A 28 12.54 8.71 -13.51
CA ASN A 28 12.47 8.39 -12.07
C ASN A 28 11.33 9.14 -11.38
N GLU A 29 10.98 8.71 -10.17
CA GLU A 29 10.08 9.46 -9.29
C GLU A 29 10.64 10.87 -9.06
N PHE A 30 9.77 11.89 -9.08
CA PHE A 30 10.19 13.29 -9.05
C PHE A 30 9.59 14.10 -7.89
N HIS A 31 9.06 13.43 -6.89
CA HIS A 31 8.57 14.04 -5.66
C HIS A 31 9.44 13.60 -4.48
N PRO A 32 10.57 14.30 -4.20
CA PRO A 32 11.38 14.01 -3.05
C PRO A 32 10.58 14.18 -1.76
N PRO A 33 10.77 13.30 -0.76
CA PRO A 33 10.01 13.37 0.48
C PRO A 33 10.35 14.64 1.28
N LEU A 34 9.36 15.16 2.00
CA LEU A 34 9.59 16.15 3.05
C LEU A 34 10.44 15.52 4.18
N ASP A 35 11.24 16.36 4.83
CA ASP A 35 11.97 15.94 6.01
C ASP A 35 11.04 15.55 7.18
N ARG A 36 11.64 15.01 8.22
CA ARG A 36 10.90 14.47 9.36
C ARG A 36 10.11 15.54 10.12
N GLU A 37 10.64 16.74 10.28
CA GLU A 37 9.97 17.83 11.00
C GLU A 37 8.74 18.32 10.24
N HIS A 38 8.89 18.60 8.93
CA HIS A 38 7.76 18.99 8.08
C HIS A 38 6.70 17.90 8.05
N ARG A 39 7.09 16.62 7.96
CA ARG A 39 6.15 15.50 7.99
C ARG A 39 5.40 15.38 9.32
N GLN A 40 6.05 15.69 10.46
CA GLN A 40 5.37 15.76 11.75
C GLN A 40 4.30 16.86 11.77
N LYS A 41 4.58 18.04 11.20
CA LYS A 41 3.60 19.13 11.05
C LYS A 41 2.41 18.69 10.20
N GLN A 42 2.65 17.93 9.11
CA GLN A 42 1.58 17.39 8.28
C GLN A 42 0.73 16.34 9.03
N GLY A 43 1.34 15.51 9.86
CA GLY A 43 0.62 14.60 10.77
C GLY A 43 -0.26 15.34 11.78
N ALA A 44 0.25 16.47 12.32
CA ALA A 44 -0.47 17.31 13.27
C ALA A 44 -1.76 17.94 12.71
N ARG A 45 -1.87 18.07 11.38
CA ARG A 45 -3.08 18.60 10.73
C ARG A 45 -4.29 17.68 10.88
N CYS A 46 -4.11 16.44 11.30
CA CYS A 46 -5.22 15.53 11.54
C CYS A 46 -5.97 15.91 12.81
N MET A 47 -7.27 16.22 12.68
CA MET A 47 -8.15 16.55 13.81
C MET A 47 -8.48 15.37 14.73
N ASN A 48 -8.10 14.14 14.34
CA ASN A 48 -8.48 12.91 15.05
C ASN A 48 -10.00 12.85 15.31
N CYS A 49 -10.78 12.93 14.26
CA CYS A 49 -12.25 12.99 14.30
C CYS A 49 -12.84 11.79 15.04
N GLY A 50 -13.86 12.01 15.89
CA GLY A 50 -14.59 10.92 16.55
C GLY A 50 -15.31 9.99 15.56
N VAL A 51 -15.76 10.54 14.42
CA VAL A 51 -16.26 9.77 13.26
C VAL A 51 -15.37 10.09 12.05
N PRO A 52 -14.29 9.34 11.85
CA PRO A 52 -13.32 9.65 10.80
C PRO A 52 -13.78 9.12 9.45
N PHE A 53 -14.37 9.97 8.61
CA PHE A 53 -14.81 9.59 7.26
C PHE A 53 -13.65 9.07 6.39
N CYS A 54 -12.42 9.54 6.62
CA CYS A 54 -11.24 9.12 5.88
C CYS A 54 -10.99 7.59 5.94
N GLN A 55 -11.38 6.92 7.03
CA GLN A 55 -11.21 5.47 7.20
C GLN A 55 -12.52 4.67 7.15
N SER A 56 -13.67 5.32 7.02
CA SER A 56 -14.96 4.67 7.27
C SER A 56 -15.47 3.80 6.13
N CYS A 57 -15.10 4.09 4.88
CA CYS A 57 -15.65 3.45 3.68
C CYS A 57 -17.19 3.40 3.68
N VAL A 58 -17.83 4.48 4.12
CA VAL A 58 -19.29 4.58 4.19
C VAL A 58 -19.83 4.93 2.80
N GLN A 59 -20.93 4.29 2.43
CA GLN A 59 -21.67 4.63 1.22
C GLN A 59 -22.53 5.88 1.46
N LEU A 60 -22.25 6.96 0.74
CA LEU A 60 -22.99 8.22 0.76
C LEU A 60 -23.51 8.52 -0.65
N ALA A 61 -24.83 8.66 -0.79
CA ALA A 61 -25.47 8.96 -2.09
C ALA A 61 -25.02 8.03 -3.23
N GLY A 62 -24.86 6.75 -2.94
CA GLY A 62 -24.43 5.74 -3.91
C GLY A 62 -22.92 5.65 -4.16
N MET A 63 -22.11 6.51 -3.56
CA MET A 63 -20.64 6.51 -3.66
C MET A 63 -19.99 6.12 -2.33
N TYR A 64 -18.89 5.37 -2.40
CA TYR A 64 -18.11 5.05 -1.20
C TYR A 64 -17.14 6.19 -0.87
N SER A 65 -17.10 6.57 0.41
CA SER A 65 -16.26 7.62 0.95
C SER A 65 -15.21 7.05 1.90
N GLY A 66 -13.95 7.49 1.77
CA GLY A 66 -12.87 7.07 2.65
C GLY A 66 -12.10 5.86 2.15
N CYS A 67 -11.21 5.36 2.99
CA CYS A 67 -10.32 4.24 2.68
C CYS A 67 -11.07 2.89 2.71
N PRO A 68 -11.11 2.11 1.61
CA PRO A 68 -11.79 0.81 1.59
C PRO A 68 -11.08 -0.27 2.43
N LEU A 69 -9.82 -0.04 2.81
CA LEU A 69 -9.08 -0.91 3.72
C LEU A 69 -9.30 -0.56 5.19
N HIS A 70 -10.11 0.46 5.49
CA HIS A 70 -10.31 0.99 6.84
C HIS A 70 -9.00 1.31 7.56
N ASN A 71 -8.03 1.89 6.83
CA ASN A 71 -6.74 2.28 7.40
C ASN A 71 -6.92 3.20 8.60
N LEU A 72 -6.15 2.93 9.66
CA LEU A 72 -6.23 3.62 10.95
C LEU A 72 -5.60 5.03 10.88
N ILE A 73 -6.09 5.84 9.94
CA ILE A 73 -5.48 7.10 9.51
C ILE A 73 -5.31 8.11 10.64
N PRO A 74 -6.30 8.38 11.51
CA PRO A 74 -6.12 9.29 12.62
C PRO A 74 -5.05 8.82 13.62
N GLU A 75 -5.00 7.51 13.89
CA GLU A 75 -4.07 6.94 14.87
C GLU A 75 -2.62 7.12 14.44
N TRP A 76 -2.26 6.70 13.21
CA TRP A 76 -0.88 6.82 12.78
C TRP A 76 -0.47 8.27 12.44
N ASN A 77 -1.39 9.17 12.07
CA ASN A 77 -1.10 10.60 11.96
C ASN A 77 -0.76 11.23 13.32
N ASP A 78 -1.50 10.89 14.38
CA ASP A 78 -1.18 11.32 15.76
C ASP A 78 0.22 10.83 16.20
N MET A 79 0.56 9.59 15.84
CA MET A 79 1.88 9.02 16.15
C MET A 79 3.01 9.68 15.35
N ILE A 80 2.79 10.04 14.07
CA ILE A 80 3.75 10.84 13.27
C ILE A 80 3.99 12.18 13.97
N TYR A 81 2.93 12.91 14.32
CA TYR A 81 3.02 14.19 15.01
C TYR A 81 3.85 14.11 16.28
N ARG A 82 3.66 13.07 17.07
CA ARG A 82 4.41 12.83 18.31
C ARG A 82 5.83 12.29 18.11
N GLY A 83 6.25 12.07 16.88
CA GLY A 83 7.56 11.48 16.57
C GLY A 83 7.67 9.99 16.86
N ASN A 84 6.54 9.30 17.07
CA ASN A 84 6.50 7.87 17.40
C ASN A 84 6.36 7.01 16.15
N TRP A 85 7.38 7.06 15.30
CA TRP A 85 7.36 6.53 13.92
C TRP A 85 7.21 5.00 13.85
N GLU A 86 7.85 4.28 14.74
CA GLU A 86 7.76 2.80 14.76
C GLU A 86 6.34 2.32 15.04
N HIS A 87 5.68 2.93 16.02
CA HIS A 87 4.29 2.61 16.33
C HIS A 87 3.34 3.08 15.22
N ALA A 88 3.61 4.22 14.58
CA ALA A 88 2.86 4.69 13.43
C ALA A 88 2.94 3.68 12.27
N LEU A 89 4.15 3.18 11.97
CA LEU A 89 4.37 2.14 10.97
C LEU A 89 3.62 0.85 11.33
N ALA A 90 3.69 0.39 12.57
CA ALA A 90 2.98 -0.80 13.02
C ALA A 90 1.45 -0.65 12.85
N ARG A 91 0.90 0.54 13.12
CA ARG A 91 -0.52 0.84 12.90
C ARG A 91 -0.89 0.86 11.42
N LEU A 92 -0.07 1.44 10.58
CA LEU A 92 -0.27 1.45 9.13
C LEU A 92 -0.27 0.02 8.57
N CYS A 93 0.75 -0.77 8.89
CA CYS A 93 0.90 -2.14 8.39
C CYS A 93 -0.12 -3.14 8.96
N LYS A 94 -0.94 -2.74 9.93
CA LYS A 94 -2.02 -3.58 10.46
C LYS A 94 -3.13 -3.81 9.43
N THR A 95 -3.46 -2.80 8.65
CA THR A 95 -4.55 -2.81 7.66
C THR A 95 -4.07 -2.69 6.22
N ALA A 96 -2.92 -2.08 5.97
CA ALA A 96 -2.34 -1.92 4.65
C ALA A 96 -1.26 -2.98 4.37
N SER A 97 -1.45 -3.79 3.33
CA SER A 97 -0.45 -4.78 2.91
C SER A 97 0.74 -4.13 2.20
N PHE A 98 0.49 -3.11 1.38
CA PHE A 98 1.49 -2.50 0.48
C PHE A 98 1.47 -0.97 0.50
N PRO A 99 1.81 -0.34 1.64
CA PRO A 99 1.80 1.13 1.74
C PRO A 99 2.74 1.82 0.74
N GLU A 100 3.82 1.16 0.32
CA GLU A 100 4.72 1.66 -0.71
C GLU A 100 4.06 1.83 -2.07
N PHE A 101 3.05 1.03 -2.39
CA PHE A 101 2.28 1.17 -3.64
C PHE A 101 1.13 2.17 -3.46
N THR A 102 0.35 2.03 -2.40
CA THR A 102 -0.80 2.91 -2.15
C THR A 102 -0.37 4.34 -1.87
N GLY A 103 0.72 4.55 -1.14
CA GLY A 103 1.30 5.87 -0.92
C GLY A 103 1.73 6.58 -2.22
N ARG A 104 2.06 5.82 -3.28
CA ARG A 104 2.44 6.37 -4.59
C ARG A 104 1.26 6.54 -5.54
N VAL A 105 0.45 5.49 -5.72
CA VAL A 105 -0.51 5.42 -6.86
C VAL A 105 -1.98 5.37 -6.47
N CYS A 106 -2.32 5.28 -5.19
CA CYS A 106 -3.71 5.31 -4.75
C CYS A 106 -4.37 6.67 -5.10
N PRO A 107 -5.63 6.71 -5.55
CA PRO A 107 -6.34 7.95 -5.83
C PRO A 107 -6.62 8.80 -4.58
N GLY A 108 -6.42 8.26 -3.36
CA GLY A 108 -6.52 9.01 -2.12
C GLY A 108 -7.95 9.34 -1.70
N LEU A 109 -8.88 8.38 -1.81
CA LEU A 109 -10.26 8.54 -1.35
C LEU A 109 -10.37 9.02 0.11
N CYS A 110 -9.39 8.65 0.94
CA CYS A 110 -9.26 9.13 2.31
C CYS A 110 -9.03 10.65 2.41
N MET A 111 -8.28 11.23 1.47
CA MET A 111 -8.07 12.68 1.41
C MET A 111 -9.34 13.39 0.92
N ALA A 112 -10.01 12.84 -0.09
CA ALA A 112 -11.29 13.36 -0.57
C ALA A 112 -12.37 13.36 0.53
N ALA A 113 -12.33 12.37 1.43
CA ALA A 113 -13.27 12.24 2.56
C ALA A 113 -12.83 12.97 3.83
N CYS A 114 -11.66 13.62 3.83
CA CYS A 114 -11.14 14.30 5.00
C CYS A 114 -11.97 15.54 5.33
N THR A 115 -12.49 15.62 6.55
CA THR A 115 -13.32 16.74 7.00
C THR A 115 -12.57 18.09 7.05
N CYS A 116 -11.24 18.07 7.17
CA CYS A 116 -10.43 19.30 6.98
C CYS A 116 -10.64 19.89 5.58
N GLY A 117 -10.89 19.06 4.57
CA GLY A 117 -11.15 19.50 3.20
C GLY A 117 -12.49 20.21 3.00
N ALA A 118 -13.40 20.20 3.99
CA ALA A 118 -14.66 20.93 3.91
C ALA A 118 -14.49 22.45 4.07
N ASN A 119 -13.46 22.89 4.81
CA ASN A 119 -13.22 24.32 5.12
C ASN A 119 -11.78 24.76 4.78
N GLY A 120 -11.01 23.92 4.14
CA GLY A 120 -9.61 24.18 3.79
C GLY A 120 -9.00 22.97 3.10
N ASP A 121 -7.72 22.71 3.34
CA ASP A 121 -7.00 21.63 2.70
C ASP A 121 -7.06 20.33 3.52
N PRO A 122 -7.32 19.17 2.89
CA PRO A 122 -7.26 17.87 3.57
C PRO A 122 -5.86 17.55 4.06
N VAL A 123 -5.75 16.60 4.97
CA VAL A 123 -4.46 16.05 5.43
C VAL A 123 -3.76 15.31 4.27
N THR A 124 -2.43 15.42 4.18
CA THR A 124 -1.59 14.74 3.17
C THR A 124 -1.43 13.24 3.49
N VAL A 125 -2.55 12.51 3.55
CA VAL A 125 -2.61 11.12 4.03
C VAL A 125 -1.68 10.20 3.24
N LYS A 126 -1.73 10.27 1.91
CA LYS A 126 -0.90 9.43 1.03
C LYS A 126 0.61 9.60 1.27
N GLU A 127 1.04 10.83 1.39
CA GLU A 127 2.45 11.14 1.57
C GLU A 127 2.94 10.79 2.97
N ASN A 128 2.06 10.93 3.98
CA ASN A 128 2.34 10.48 5.34
C ASN A 128 2.48 8.94 5.38
N GLU A 129 1.60 8.23 4.67
CA GLU A 129 1.67 6.77 4.50
C GLU A 129 2.97 6.35 3.82
N LEU A 130 3.33 7.01 2.71
CA LEU A 130 4.58 6.76 2.00
C LEU A 130 5.80 7.01 2.87
N ALA A 131 5.83 8.12 3.60
CA ALA A 131 6.94 8.44 4.50
C ALA A 131 7.13 7.37 5.60
N LEU A 132 6.02 6.84 6.14
CA LEU A 132 6.10 5.77 7.15
C LEU A 132 6.69 4.48 6.60
N ILE A 133 6.26 4.05 5.42
CA ILE A 133 6.75 2.78 4.88
C ILE A 133 8.20 2.88 4.42
N GLU A 134 8.61 3.98 3.81
CA GLU A 134 10.02 4.17 3.41
C GLU A 134 10.90 4.29 4.67
N TYR A 135 10.49 5.02 5.71
CA TYR A 135 11.15 5.00 7.01
C TYR A 135 11.33 3.57 7.54
N GLY A 136 10.32 2.72 7.38
CA GLY A 136 10.37 1.33 7.81
C GLY A 136 11.41 0.50 7.06
N TYR A 137 11.56 0.71 5.75
CA TYR A 137 12.60 0.04 4.96
C TYR A 137 13.99 0.58 5.25
N GLU A 138 14.16 1.90 5.32
CA GLU A 138 15.44 2.57 5.59
C GLU A 138 16.02 2.17 6.95
N ASN A 139 15.17 1.98 7.95
CA ASN A 139 15.58 1.60 9.30
C ASN A 139 15.49 0.08 9.57
N HIS A 140 15.34 -0.74 8.52
CA HIS A 140 15.28 -2.21 8.62
C HIS A 140 14.19 -2.74 9.58
N LEU A 141 13.09 -1.99 9.73
CA LEU A 141 11.94 -2.38 10.55
C LEU A 141 10.99 -3.32 9.79
N ILE A 142 10.99 -3.24 8.46
CA ILE A 142 10.22 -4.15 7.61
C ILE A 142 11.01 -5.45 7.46
N LYS A 143 10.50 -6.49 8.10
CA LYS A 143 11.11 -7.84 8.10
C LYS A 143 10.11 -8.86 7.55
N PRO A 144 10.59 -10.01 7.00
CA PRO A 144 9.73 -11.10 6.60
C PRO A 144 8.83 -11.57 7.75
N ARG A 145 7.53 -11.65 7.52
CA ARG A 145 6.54 -12.14 8.48
C ARG A 145 6.25 -13.60 8.19
N ILE A 146 7.08 -14.48 8.72
CA ILE A 146 6.95 -15.93 8.54
C ILE A 146 5.93 -16.43 9.56
N PRO A 147 4.83 -17.10 9.16
CA PRO A 147 3.88 -17.69 10.08
C PRO A 147 4.55 -18.76 10.96
N GLU A 148 4.31 -18.72 12.26
CA GLU A 148 4.82 -19.71 13.21
C GLU A 148 4.27 -21.11 12.91
N ILE A 149 3.01 -21.18 12.48
CA ILE A 149 2.33 -22.43 12.13
C ILE A 149 1.90 -22.36 10.68
N ARG A 150 2.34 -23.36 9.89
CA ARG A 150 1.86 -23.58 8.53
C ARG A 150 0.68 -24.55 8.56
N THR A 151 -0.35 -24.23 7.79
CA THR A 151 -1.42 -25.18 7.49
C THR A 151 -0.98 -26.11 6.36
N ASP A 152 -1.61 -27.27 6.25
CA ASP A 152 -1.33 -28.18 5.11
C ASP A 152 -2.02 -27.71 3.82
N LYS A 153 -2.75 -26.58 3.87
CA LYS A 153 -3.52 -26.07 2.74
C LYS A 153 -2.64 -25.39 1.70
N LYS A 154 -2.81 -25.79 0.45
CA LYS A 154 -2.16 -25.25 -0.75
C LYS A 154 -3.15 -24.38 -1.50
N ILE A 155 -2.80 -23.12 -1.75
CA ILE A 155 -3.66 -22.16 -2.45
C ILE A 155 -2.95 -21.68 -3.71
N ALA A 156 -3.61 -21.79 -4.86
CA ALA A 156 -3.17 -21.15 -6.10
C ALA A 156 -3.83 -19.77 -6.24
N VAL A 157 -3.05 -18.76 -6.58
CA VAL A 157 -3.53 -17.43 -6.94
C VAL A 157 -3.16 -17.18 -8.40
N VAL A 158 -4.15 -16.95 -9.25
CA VAL A 158 -3.95 -16.72 -10.68
C VAL A 158 -3.96 -15.23 -10.96
N GLY A 159 -2.80 -14.70 -11.34
CA GLY A 159 -2.53 -13.28 -11.54
C GLY A 159 -1.77 -12.65 -10.37
N SER A 160 -0.72 -11.88 -10.70
CA SER A 160 0.18 -11.23 -9.75
C SER A 160 -0.01 -9.70 -9.67
N GLY A 161 -1.12 -9.19 -10.16
CA GLY A 161 -1.48 -7.77 -10.00
C GLY A 161 -1.74 -7.41 -8.52
N PRO A 162 -2.12 -6.16 -8.22
CA PRO A 162 -2.35 -5.71 -6.82
C PRO A 162 -3.27 -6.63 -6.03
N SER A 163 -4.35 -7.11 -6.66
CA SER A 163 -5.31 -8.03 -6.05
C SER A 163 -4.68 -9.38 -5.70
N GLY A 164 -3.94 -10.00 -6.65
CA GLY A 164 -3.30 -11.29 -6.43
C GLY A 164 -2.20 -11.21 -5.38
N MET A 165 -1.38 -10.17 -5.42
CA MET A 165 -0.35 -9.96 -4.39
C MET A 165 -0.97 -9.78 -2.99
N ALA A 166 -2.04 -8.98 -2.86
CA ALA A 166 -2.72 -8.77 -1.59
C ALA A 166 -3.36 -10.06 -1.05
N THR A 167 -4.00 -10.83 -1.94
CA THR A 167 -4.55 -12.14 -1.62
C THR A 167 -3.47 -13.08 -1.10
N ALA A 168 -2.35 -13.15 -1.82
CA ALA A 168 -1.21 -14.01 -1.45
C ALA A 168 -0.61 -13.61 -0.10
N ASP A 169 -0.39 -12.31 0.15
CA ASP A 169 0.10 -11.79 1.42
C ASP A 169 -0.81 -12.18 2.59
N LEU A 170 -2.12 -11.96 2.46
CA LEU A 170 -3.07 -12.25 3.53
C LEU A 170 -3.24 -13.74 3.80
N LEU A 171 -3.25 -14.58 2.76
CA LEU A 171 -3.33 -16.04 2.90
C LEU A 171 -2.06 -16.62 3.49
N ASN A 172 -0.89 -16.14 3.05
CA ASN A 172 0.40 -16.55 3.59
C ASN A 172 0.52 -16.21 5.09
N ARG A 173 0.10 -15.00 5.51
CA ARG A 173 0.07 -14.61 6.93
C ARG A 173 -0.82 -15.52 7.79
N ARG A 174 -1.85 -16.15 7.21
CA ARG A 174 -2.70 -17.14 7.89
C ARG A 174 -2.09 -18.54 7.92
N GLY A 175 -0.88 -18.71 7.38
CA GLY A 175 -0.15 -19.97 7.40
C GLY A 175 -0.39 -20.86 6.19
N HIS A 176 -1.16 -20.45 5.19
CA HIS A 176 -1.37 -21.27 3.99
C HIS A 176 -0.13 -21.26 3.09
N ASN A 177 0.06 -22.35 2.34
CA ASN A 177 1.09 -22.46 1.31
C ASN A 177 0.56 -21.85 0.02
N VAL A 178 1.10 -20.71 -0.38
CA VAL A 178 0.56 -19.91 -1.49
C VAL A 178 1.50 -19.92 -2.67
N THR A 179 0.97 -20.24 -3.86
CA THR A 179 1.65 -20.10 -5.14
C THR A 179 0.90 -19.12 -6.01
N VAL A 180 1.59 -18.09 -6.50
CA VAL A 180 1.05 -17.08 -7.41
C VAL A 180 1.54 -17.38 -8.81
N TYR A 181 0.62 -17.56 -9.75
CA TYR A 181 0.89 -17.77 -11.16
C TYR A 181 0.73 -16.48 -11.95
N GLU A 182 1.73 -16.12 -12.71
CA GLU A 182 1.74 -14.91 -13.54
C GLU A 182 2.03 -15.29 -15.00
N ARG A 183 1.18 -14.83 -15.92
CA ARG A 183 1.32 -15.11 -17.35
C ARG A 183 2.52 -14.42 -17.99
N PHE A 184 2.92 -13.28 -17.47
CA PHE A 184 4.08 -12.53 -17.95
C PHE A 184 5.38 -12.95 -17.27
N ASP A 185 6.49 -12.41 -17.72
CA ASP A 185 7.85 -12.68 -17.22
C ASP A 185 8.16 -12.03 -15.86
N ARG A 186 7.35 -11.05 -15.43
CA ARG A 186 7.54 -10.29 -14.18
C ARG A 186 6.25 -10.16 -13.38
N VAL A 187 6.39 -10.21 -12.06
CA VAL A 187 5.29 -10.04 -11.09
C VAL A 187 4.90 -8.56 -10.99
N GLY A 188 3.61 -8.28 -10.74
CA GLY A 188 3.12 -6.93 -10.44
C GLY A 188 1.94 -6.46 -11.30
N GLY A 189 1.61 -7.19 -12.38
CA GLY A 189 0.50 -6.83 -13.27
C GLY A 189 0.63 -5.39 -13.80
N LEU A 190 -0.43 -4.59 -13.73
CA LEU A 190 -0.41 -3.21 -14.21
C LEU A 190 0.55 -2.30 -13.42
N MET A 191 0.92 -2.62 -12.19
CA MET A 191 1.97 -1.87 -11.49
C MET A 191 3.31 -1.99 -12.21
N MET A 192 3.60 -3.18 -12.76
CA MET A 192 4.83 -3.44 -13.52
C MET A 192 4.74 -2.93 -14.96
N TYR A 193 3.64 -3.21 -15.66
CA TYR A 193 3.53 -3.03 -17.10
C TYR A 193 2.70 -1.81 -17.54
N GLY A 194 1.87 -1.24 -16.64
CA GLY A 194 0.96 -0.14 -16.95
C GLY A 194 1.32 1.20 -16.34
N ILE A 195 1.82 1.22 -15.10
CA ILE A 195 2.17 2.46 -14.41
C ILE A 195 3.58 2.90 -14.83
N PRO A 196 3.78 4.16 -15.26
CA PRO A 196 5.10 4.65 -15.65
C PRO A 196 6.03 4.78 -14.43
N ASN A 197 7.34 4.67 -14.67
CA ASN A 197 8.37 4.71 -13.63
C ASN A 197 8.32 6.00 -12.79
N MET A 198 8.01 7.14 -13.41
CA MET A 198 7.89 8.42 -12.74
C MET A 198 6.80 8.47 -11.65
N LYS A 199 5.89 7.49 -11.62
CA LYS A 199 4.84 7.35 -10.59
C LYS A 199 5.08 6.18 -9.65
N LEU A 200 5.76 5.13 -10.11
CA LEU A 200 6.09 3.94 -9.34
C LEU A 200 7.30 3.26 -9.99
N GLU A 201 8.46 3.47 -9.41
CA GLU A 201 9.68 2.78 -9.86
C GLU A 201 9.58 1.28 -9.58
N LYS A 202 10.03 0.47 -10.55
CA LYS A 202 9.87 -0.99 -10.52
C LYS A 202 10.67 -1.64 -9.39
N GLN A 203 11.72 -1.00 -8.93
CA GLN A 203 12.50 -1.47 -7.77
C GLN A 203 11.64 -1.67 -6.51
N TYR A 204 10.59 -0.88 -6.30
CA TYR A 204 9.69 -1.03 -5.14
C TYR A 204 8.83 -2.29 -5.25
N ILE A 205 8.45 -2.66 -6.48
CA ILE A 205 7.74 -3.93 -6.74
C ILE A 205 8.68 -5.10 -6.47
N ASP A 206 9.90 -5.06 -7.02
CA ASP A 206 10.90 -6.11 -6.83
C ASP A 206 11.27 -6.26 -5.34
N ARG A 207 11.40 -5.15 -4.60
CA ARG A 207 11.63 -5.13 -3.15
C ARG A 207 10.52 -5.88 -2.40
N ARG A 208 9.25 -5.60 -2.71
CA ARG A 208 8.10 -6.26 -2.07
C ARG A 208 8.01 -7.75 -2.46
N VAL A 209 8.18 -8.08 -3.72
CA VAL A 209 8.16 -9.47 -4.19
C VAL A 209 9.24 -10.31 -3.50
N ASN A 210 10.45 -9.74 -3.35
CA ASN A 210 11.55 -10.42 -2.65
C ASN A 210 11.22 -10.65 -1.17
N LEU A 211 10.58 -9.68 -0.51
CA LEU A 211 10.11 -9.86 0.87
C LEU A 211 9.08 -10.98 0.97
N MET A 212 8.06 -10.99 0.08
CA MET A 212 7.03 -12.04 0.06
C MET A 212 7.62 -13.43 -0.22
N LYS A 213 8.64 -13.53 -1.06
CA LYS A 213 9.38 -14.80 -1.27
C LYS A 213 10.06 -15.27 0.01
N GLN A 214 10.68 -14.36 0.77
CA GLN A 214 11.28 -14.68 2.06
C GLN A 214 10.23 -15.11 3.11
N GLU A 215 9.01 -14.60 3.00
CA GLU A 215 7.85 -14.98 3.82
C GLU A 215 7.27 -16.36 3.43
N GLY A 216 7.70 -16.94 2.30
CA GLY A 216 7.32 -18.27 1.83
C GLY A 216 6.27 -18.29 0.72
N VAL A 217 5.97 -17.16 0.09
CA VAL A 217 5.12 -17.11 -1.12
C VAL A 217 5.95 -17.54 -2.33
N THR A 218 5.42 -18.49 -3.10
CA THR A 218 6.02 -18.92 -4.37
C THR A 218 5.43 -18.13 -5.53
N PHE A 219 6.27 -17.61 -6.43
CA PHE A 219 5.85 -16.95 -7.67
C PHE A 219 6.35 -17.75 -8.88
N VAL A 220 5.43 -18.07 -9.79
CA VAL A 220 5.70 -18.77 -11.05
C VAL A 220 5.32 -17.83 -12.20
N THR A 221 6.32 -17.32 -12.90
CA THR A 221 6.13 -16.44 -14.06
C THR A 221 6.11 -17.24 -15.37
N ASN A 222 5.70 -16.61 -16.48
CA ASN A 222 5.47 -17.25 -17.78
C ASN A 222 4.48 -18.42 -17.69
N ALA A 223 3.52 -18.34 -16.79
CA ALA A 223 2.54 -19.36 -16.46
C ALA A 223 1.11 -18.84 -16.76
N ASP A 224 0.66 -19.06 -17.98
CA ASP A 224 -0.68 -18.64 -18.46
C ASP A 224 -1.68 -19.77 -18.21
N ILE A 225 -2.44 -19.63 -17.13
CA ILE A 225 -3.42 -20.64 -16.72
C ILE A 225 -4.60 -20.68 -17.66
N GLY A 226 -4.91 -21.86 -18.17
CA GLY A 226 -5.91 -22.09 -19.20
C GLY A 226 -5.34 -22.11 -20.62
N ASN A 227 -4.07 -21.72 -20.80
CA ASN A 227 -3.38 -21.73 -22.07
C ASN A 227 -2.11 -22.61 -22.00
N THR A 228 -1.07 -22.17 -21.28
CA THR A 228 0.17 -22.96 -21.14
C THR A 228 0.10 -24.00 -20.03
N ILE A 229 -0.70 -23.76 -19.00
CA ILE A 229 -0.99 -24.69 -17.90
C ILE A 229 -2.49 -24.94 -17.87
N PRO A 230 -2.96 -26.20 -18.00
CA PRO A 230 -4.38 -26.51 -17.89
C PRO A 230 -4.97 -26.09 -16.55
N ALA A 231 -6.13 -25.44 -16.56
CA ALA A 231 -6.81 -25.03 -15.32
C ALA A 231 -7.14 -26.25 -14.41
N GLN A 232 -7.40 -27.41 -15.01
CA GLN A 232 -7.66 -28.65 -14.27
C GLN A 232 -6.48 -29.07 -13.40
N GLU A 233 -5.24 -28.83 -13.84
CA GLU A 233 -4.02 -29.13 -13.07
C GLU A 233 -4.01 -28.38 -11.73
N LEU A 234 -4.47 -27.13 -11.71
CA LEU A 234 -4.59 -26.36 -10.47
C LEU A 234 -5.69 -26.91 -9.57
N LEU A 235 -6.82 -27.30 -10.14
CA LEU A 235 -7.94 -27.87 -9.37
C LEU A 235 -7.57 -29.19 -8.73
N ASP A 236 -6.72 -30.00 -9.39
CA ASP A 236 -6.27 -31.30 -8.88
C ASP A 236 -5.13 -31.18 -7.85
N SER A 237 -4.35 -30.09 -7.89
CA SER A 237 -3.11 -29.94 -7.11
C SER A 237 -3.25 -29.01 -5.89
N TYR A 238 -4.30 -28.20 -5.84
CA TYR A 238 -4.52 -27.18 -4.80
C TYR A 238 -5.86 -27.37 -4.09
N ASP A 239 -5.89 -27.04 -2.80
CA ASP A 239 -7.14 -27.04 -2.02
C ASP A 239 -8.10 -25.92 -2.43
N ALA A 240 -7.59 -24.80 -2.95
CA ALA A 240 -8.37 -23.70 -3.48
C ALA A 240 -7.61 -22.93 -4.57
N VAL A 241 -8.37 -22.34 -5.50
CA VAL A 241 -7.86 -21.46 -6.56
C VAL A 241 -8.55 -20.12 -6.47
N VAL A 242 -7.77 -19.04 -6.44
CA VAL A 242 -8.28 -17.66 -6.42
C VAL A 242 -7.93 -16.97 -7.74
N LEU A 243 -8.94 -16.51 -8.47
CA LEU A 243 -8.75 -15.81 -9.73
C LEU A 243 -8.58 -14.32 -9.49
N CYS A 244 -7.41 -13.78 -9.85
CA CYS A 244 -7.02 -12.38 -9.76
C CYS A 244 -6.48 -11.89 -11.11
N CYS A 245 -7.18 -12.24 -12.20
CA CYS A 245 -6.71 -12.10 -13.59
C CYS A 245 -6.71 -10.64 -14.11
N GLY A 246 -7.25 -9.70 -13.33
CA GLY A 246 -7.44 -8.32 -13.75
C GLY A 246 -8.81 -8.08 -14.40
N ALA A 247 -9.01 -6.87 -14.94
CA ALA A 247 -10.24 -6.44 -15.64
C ALA A 247 -9.97 -6.23 -17.14
#